data_93072d7c7d03da063da7b182d642f329
#
_entry.id   93072d7c7d03da063da7b182d642f329
#
_cell.length_a   1.000
_cell.length_b   1.000
_cell.length_c   1.000
_cell.angle_alpha   90.00
_cell.angle_beta   90.00
_cell.angle_gamma   90.00
#
_symmetry.space_group_name_H-M   'P 1'
#
loop_
_entity.id
_entity.type
_entity.pdbx_description
1 polymer ?
#
loop_
_entity_poly.entity_id
_entity_poly.type
_entity_poly.pdbx_seq_one_letter_code
_entity_poly.pdbx_strand_id
1 'polypeptide(L)'
;EEMCRAIDKILTENEIDYIVLAGYLSILTKEFTDRYRHRIINIHPSLIPSFCGKGYYGLNVHRAAIDYGVKLSGATVHFVNGEPDGGEIIMQRAVEIEDNDTAETLQQKILKIEHEMLPKAVRLLVEGRLKVEGRRVKITEEL
;
A
#
# COMPACT_ATOMS: atom_id res chain seq x y z
N GLU A 1 13.83 -14.77 3.55
CA GLU A 1 13.52 -16.00 2.79
C GLU A 1 12.83 -17.04 3.68
N GLU A 2 13.45 -17.40 4.79
CA GLU A 2 12.88 -18.34 5.75
C GLU A 2 11.53 -17.88 6.32
N MET A 3 11.41 -16.59 6.61
CA MET A 3 10.15 -15.98 7.07
C MET A 3 9.06 -16.14 6.02
N CYS A 4 9.37 -15.88 4.75
CA CYS A 4 8.39 -16.02 3.66
C CYS A 4 7.91 -17.47 3.50
N ARG A 5 8.80 -18.43 3.67
CA ARG A 5 8.42 -19.85 3.62
C ARG A 5 7.49 -20.22 4.76
N ALA A 6 7.78 -19.72 5.97
CA ALA A 6 6.94 -19.97 7.13
C ALA A 6 5.54 -19.38 6.96
N ILE A 7 5.46 -18.15 6.46
CA ILE A 7 4.19 -17.48 6.17
C ILE A 7 3.42 -18.26 5.09
N ASP A 8 4.09 -18.61 4.00
CA ASP A 8 3.47 -19.34 2.90
C ASP A 8 2.84 -20.66 3.36
N LYS A 9 3.54 -21.38 4.24
CA LYS A 9 3.02 -22.62 4.82
C LYS A 9 1.72 -22.38 5.58
N ILE A 10 1.67 -21.35 6.42
CA ILE A 10 0.48 -20.98 7.19
C ILE A 10 -0.68 -20.60 6.27
N LEU A 11 -0.39 -19.80 5.25
CA LEU A 11 -1.41 -19.35 4.29
C LEU A 11 -1.99 -20.54 3.53
N THR A 12 -1.15 -21.45 3.08
CA THR A 12 -1.58 -22.64 2.34
C THR A 12 -2.41 -23.56 3.21
N GLU A 13 -1.99 -23.83 4.45
CA GLU A 13 -2.72 -24.68 5.40
C GLU A 13 -4.09 -24.12 5.76
N ASN A 14 -4.26 -22.79 5.73
CA ASN A 14 -5.51 -22.13 6.06
C ASN A 14 -6.32 -21.69 4.83
N GLU A 15 -5.90 -22.09 3.64
CA GLU A 15 -6.59 -21.80 2.38
C GLU A 15 -6.84 -20.29 2.18
N ILE A 16 -5.83 -19.48 2.44
CA ILE A 16 -5.92 -18.01 2.31
C ILE A 16 -5.77 -17.61 0.85
N ASP A 17 -6.70 -16.79 0.36
CA ASP A 17 -6.68 -16.29 -1.02
C ASP A 17 -6.06 -14.90 -1.16
N TYR A 18 -6.26 -14.02 -0.17
CA TYR A 18 -5.83 -12.63 -0.21
C TYR A 18 -5.04 -12.25 1.03
N ILE A 19 -4.10 -11.34 0.84
CA ILE A 19 -3.25 -10.82 1.91
C ILE A 19 -3.33 -9.31 1.91
N VAL A 20 -3.57 -8.75 3.09
CA VAL A 20 -3.63 -7.29 3.28
C VAL A 20 -2.51 -6.88 4.23
N LEU A 21 -1.67 -5.98 3.78
CA LEU A 21 -0.58 -5.43 4.58
C LEU A 21 -0.90 -4.00 5.00
N ALA A 22 -0.67 -3.71 6.26
CA ALA A 22 -0.82 -2.37 6.81
C ALA A 22 0.31 -2.15 7.82
N GLY A 23 1.22 -1.24 7.52
CA GLY A 23 2.38 -1.00 8.37
C GLY A 23 3.39 -2.13 8.37
N TYR A 24 3.40 -2.96 7.35
CA TYR A 24 4.33 -4.07 7.23
C TYR A 24 5.69 -3.58 6.73
N LEU A 25 6.74 -3.84 7.50
CA LEU A 25 8.08 -3.28 7.26
C LEU A 25 9.05 -4.26 6.60
N SER A 26 8.77 -5.55 6.64
CA SER A 26 9.66 -6.57 6.09
C SER A 26 9.46 -6.71 4.58
N ILE A 27 10.56 -6.96 3.87
CA ILE A 27 10.53 -7.18 2.43
C ILE A 27 10.14 -8.63 2.16
N LEU A 28 9.10 -8.82 1.35
CA LEU A 28 8.69 -10.14 0.87
C LEU A 28 9.56 -10.53 -0.33
N THR A 29 9.89 -11.80 -0.44
CA THR A 29 10.69 -12.29 -1.58
C THR A 29 9.87 -12.23 -2.87
N LYS A 30 10.57 -12.11 -4.00
CA LYS A 30 9.93 -12.14 -5.32
C LYS A 30 9.18 -13.45 -5.53
N GLU A 31 9.76 -14.56 -5.10
CA GLU A 31 9.14 -15.88 -5.19
C GLU A 31 7.79 -15.91 -4.46
N PHE A 32 7.75 -15.37 -3.23
CA PHE A 32 6.54 -15.30 -2.44
C PHE A 32 5.48 -14.41 -3.12
N THR A 33 5.88 -13.20 -3.55
CA THR A 33 4.95 -12.25 -4.15
C THR A 33 4.44 -12.75 -5.51
N ASP A 34 5.25 -13.46 -6.28
CA ASP A 34 4.82 -14.04 -7.55
C ASP A 34 3.74 -15.11 -7.35
N ARG A 35 3.81 -15.88 -6.26
CA ARG A 35 2.79 -16.89 -5.93
C ARG A 35 1.44 -16.27 -5.60
N TYR A 36 1.45 -15.09 -5.02
CA TYR A 36 0.24 -14.35 -4.63
C TYR A 36 0.04 -13.10 -5.51
N ARG A 37 0.46 -13.19 -6.76
CA ARG A 37 0.38 -12.08 -7.71
C ARG A 37 -1.05 -11.57 -7.81
N HIS A 38 -1.20 -10.23 -7.65
CA HIS A 38 -2.48 -9.53 -7.64
C HIS A 38 -3.44 -10.00 -6.53
N ARG A 39 -2.89 -10.60 -5.47
CA ARG A 39 -3.65 -11.02 -4.29
C ARG A 39 -3.10 -10.46 -2.97
N ILE A 40 -2.02 -9.68 -3.06
CA ILE A 40 -1.45 -8.97 -1.91
C ILE A 40 -1.61 -7.49 -2.16
N ILE A 41 -2.24 -6.79 -1.22
CA ILE A 41 -2.33 -5.34 -1.26
C ILE A 41 -1.71 -4.73 -0.01
N ASN A 42 -1.20 -3.51 -0.17
CA ASN A 42 -0.59 -2.74 0.90
C ASN A 42 -1.09 -1.30 0.81
N ILE A 43 -1.06 -0.60 1.94
CA ILE A 43 -1.27 0.83 1.98
C ILE A 43 0.02 1.53 2.40
N HIS A 44 0.40 2.57 1.66
CA HIS A 44 1.60 3.37 1.91
C HIS A 44 1.20 4.83 2.11
N PRO A 45 1.74 5.50 3.14
CA PRO A 45 1.29 6.85 3.51
C PRO A 45 1.97 7.97 2.71
N SER A 46 1.99 7.82 1.39
CA SER A 46 2.43 8.87 0.47
C SER A 46 1.71 8.71 -0.88
N LEU A 47 1.89 9.69 -1.74
CA LEU A 47 1.41 9.61 -3.12
C LEU A 47 2.52 8.98 -3.98
N ILE A 48 2.56 7.66 -4.06
CA ILE A 48 3.53 6.93 -4.88
C ILE A 48 3.48 7.49 -6.32
N PRO A 49 4.61 7.79 -6.95
CA PRO A 49 5.98 7.37 -6.65
C PRO A 49 6.78 8.30 -5.72
N SER A 50 6.16 9.28 -5.09
CA SER A 50 6.84 10.16 -4.14
C SER A 50 7.01 9.49 -2.78
N PHE A 51 8.16 9.67 -2.14
CA PHE A 51 8.47 9.24 -0.78
C PHE A 51 8.11 7.77 -0.51
N CYS A 52 8.54 6.89 -1.40
CA CYS A 52 8.29 5.47 -1.28
C CYS A 52 9.56 4.66 -1.56
N GLY A 53 9.48 3.36 -1.26
CA GLY A 53 10.60 2.46 -1.42
C GLY A 53 11.40 2.28 -0.14
N LYS A 54 12.63 1.82 -0.28
CA LYS A 54 13.49 1.49 0.85
C LYS A 54 13.73 2.69 1.78
N GLY A 55 13.48 2.49 3.06
CA GLY A 55 13.70 3.53 4.09
C GLY A 55 12.51 4.44 4.34
N TYR A 56 11.52 4.45 3.46
CA TYR A 56 10.33 5.27 3.60
C TYR A 56 9.23 4.49 4.31
N TYR A 57 9.26 4.49 5.62
CA TYR A 57 8.26 3.85 6.47
C TYR A 57 8.00 4.66 7.74
N GLY A 58 6.85 4.45 8.35
CA GLY A 58 6.47 5.12 9.59
C GLY A 58 6.51 6.63 9.46
N LEU A 59 7.01 7.28 10.50
CA LEU A 59 7.09 8.74 10.55
C LEU A 59 8.09 9.34 9.55
N ASN A 60 9.06 8.54 9.07
CA ASN A 60 10.07 9.00 8.10
C ASN A 60 9.46 9.51 6.81
N VAL A 61 8.38 8.90 6.36
CA VAL A 61 7.66 9.31 5.14
C VAL A 61 7.14 10.73 5.29
N HIS A 62 6.53 11.01 6.44
CA HIS A 62 5.93 12.33 6.70
C HIS A 62 6.98 13.40 6.93
N ARG A 63 8.09 13.05 7.61
CA ARG A 63 9.23 13.95 7.75
C ARG A 63 9.79 14.33 6.39
N ALA A 64 9.98 13.34 5.51
CA ALA A 64 10.50 13.59 4.17
C ALA A 64 9.58 14.55 3.39
N ALA A 65 8.28 14.36 3.47
CA ALA A 65 7.30 15.23 2.81
C ALA A 65 7.37 16.68 3.36
N ILE A 66 7.38 16.82 4.66
CA ILE A 66 7.48 18.14 5.32
C ILE A 66 8.82 18.82 4.98
N ASP A 67 9.92 18.09 5.07
CA ASP A 67 11.26 18.63 4.80
C ASP A 67 11.45 19.03 3.35
N TYR A 68 10.85 18.28 2.43
CA TYR A 68 10.90 18.62 1.01
C TYR A 68 10.07 19.87 0.70
N GLY A 69 9.03 20.12 1.48
CA GLY A 69 8.16 21.27 1.30
C GLY A 69 7.03 21.06 0.30
N VAL A 70 6.61 19.81 0.08
CA VAL A 70 5.44 19.54 -0.80
C VAL A 70 4.18 20.11 -0.18
N LYS A 71 3.24 20.49 -1.02
CA LYS A 71 1.96 21.06 -0.60
C LYS A 71 0.87 20.00 -0.49
N LEU A 72 1.09 18.86 -1.10
CA LEU A 72 0.17 17.72 -1.08
C LEU A 72 0.93 16.47 -0.67
N SER A 73 0.31 15.67 0.18
CA SER A 73 0.70 14.29 0.39
C SER A 73 -0.56 13.43 0.35
N GLY A 74 -0.51 12.22 0.83
CA GLY A 74 -1.69 11.35 0.80
C GLY A 74 -1.34 9.92 1.10
N ALA A 75 -2.20 9.02 0.63
CA ALA A 75 -2.00 7.59 0.78
C ALA A 75 -2.25 6.86 -0.54
N THR A 76 -1.60 5.73 -0.70
CA THR A 76 -1.71 4.88 -1.88
C THR A 76 -1.98 3.45 -1.44
N VAL A 77 -3.01 2.83 -2.02
CA VAL A 77 -3.20 1.38 -1.94
C VAL A 77 -2.71 0.79 -3.24
N HIS A 78 -1.85 -0.21 -3.15
CA HIS A 78 -1.23 -0.83 -4.32
C HIS A 78 -1.10 -2.34 -4.15
N PHE A 79 -0.97 -3.04 -5.26
CA PHE A 79 -0.56 -4.44 -5.23
C PHE A 79 0.90 -4.55 -4.83
N VAL A 80 1.26 -5.66 -4.20
CA VAL A 80 2.63 -5.91 -3.74
C VAL A 80 3.32 -6.88 -4.69
N ASN A 81 4.50 -6.47 -5.15
CA ASN A 81 5.40 -7.31 -5.94
C ASN A 81 6.77 -7.38 -5.25
N GLY A 82 7.78 -7.90 -5.94
CA GLY A 82 9.12 -8.04 -5.38
C GLY A 82 9.88 -6.74 -5.14
N GLU A 83 9.34 -5.61 -5.59
CA GLU A 83 9.94 -4.28 -5.40
C GLU A 83 9.20 -3.53 -4.28
N PRO A 84 9.93 -2.94 -3.30
CA PRO A 84 9.29 -2.15 -2.25
C PRO A 84 8.43 -1.03 -2.83
N ASP A 85 7.15 -1.01 -2.48
CA ASP A 85 6.16 -0.03 -2.94
C ASP A 85 6.08 0.09 -4.48
N GLY A 86 6.46 -0.97 -5.19
CA GLY A 86 6.59 -0.94 -6.66
C GLY A 86 5.43 -1.52 -7.44
N GLY A 87 4.43 -2.12 -6.79
CA GLY A 87 3.30 -2.74 -7.46
C GLY A 87 2.29 -1.76 -8.04
N GLU A 88 1.38 -2.27 -8.84
CA GLU A 88 0.36 -1.45 -9.51
C GLU A 88 -0.53 -0.73 -8.51
N ILE A 89 -0.82 0.53 -8.78
CA ILE A 89 -1.61 1.39 -7.89
C ILE A 89 -3.10 1.13 -8.09
N ILE A 90 -3.80 0.86 -6.99
CA ILE A 90 -5.24 0.59 -6.97
C ILE A 90 -6.01 1.89 -6.75
N MET A 91 -5.64 2.66 -5.74
CA MET A 91 -6.26 3.95 -5.45
C MET A 91 -5.32 4.86 -4.69
N GLN A 92 -5.56 6.14 -4.84
CA GLN A 92 -4.81 7.18 -4.14
C GLN A 92 -5.77 8.26 -3.65
N ARG A 93 -5.44 8.86 -2.51
CA ARG A 93 -6.16 10.03 -2.01
C ARG A 93 -5.15 11.05 -1.49
N ALA A 94 -5.32 12.30 -1.90
CA ALA A 94 -4.44 13.40 -1.51
C ALA A 94 -5.02 14.17 -0.32
N VAL A 95 -4.12 14.72 0.49
CA VAL A 95 -4.44 15.71 1.54
C VAL A 95 -3.57 16.93 1.36
N GLU A 96 -4.10 18.09 1.70
CA GLU A 96 -3.33 19.32 1.72
C GLU A 96 -2.46 19.37 2.98
N ILE A 97 -1.22 19.84 2.80
CA ILE A 97 -0.32 20.12 3.91
C ILE A 97 -0.43 21.59 4.23
N GLU A 98 -0.84 21.89 5.45
CA GLU A 98 -0.97 23.28 5.93
C GLU A 98 0.37 23.78 6.46
N ASP A 99 0.55 25.11 6.48
CA ASP A 99 1.83 25.72 6.87
C ASP A 99 2.29 25.34 8.28
N ASN A 100 1.35 25.04 9.16
CA ASN A 100 1.67 24.64 10.55
C ASN A 100 1.72 23.13 10.74
N ASP A 101 1.59 22.33 9.69
CA ASP A 101 1.68 20.89 9.82
C ASP A 101 3.12 20.46 10.16
N THR A 102 3.19 19.49 11.05
CA THR A 102 4.42 18.76 11.38
C THR A 102 4.33 17.34 10.80
N ALA A 103 5.40 16.58 10.90
CA ALA A 103 5.37 15.17 10.51
C ALA A 103 4.27 14.41 11.26
N GLU A 104 4.12 14.69 12.55
CA GLU A 104 3.14 14.06 13.43
C GLU A 104 1.70 14.42 13.06
N THR A 105 1.41 15.69 12.79
CA THR A 105 0.06 16.11 12.39
C THR A 105 -0.30 15.59 11.00
N LEU A 106 0.67 15.58 10.09
CA LEU A 106 0.49 15.01 8.76
C LEU A 106 0.19 13.51 8.84
N GLN A 107 0.93 12.79 9.69
CA GLN A 107 0.69 11.36 9.91
C GLN A 107 -0.75 11.11 10.36
N GLN A 108 -1.27 11.91 11.29
CA GLN A 108 -2.65 11.76 11.78
C GLN A 108 -3.68 12.01 10.68
N LYS A 109 -3.47 13.04 9.84
CA LYS A 109 -4.34 13.33 8.70
C LYS A 109 -4.39 12.15 7.73
N ILE A 110 -3.22 11.61 7.40
CA ILE A 110 -3.11 10.53 6.42
C ILE A 110 -3.64 9.22 6.99
N LEU A 111 -3.37 8.93 8.25
CA LEU A 111 -3.89 7.73 8.92
C LEU A 111 -5.42 7.68 8.86
N LYS A 112 -6.06 8.82 9.01
CA LYS A 112 -7.52 8.92 8.94
C LYS A 112 -8.05 8.50 7.56
N ILE A 113 -7.41 8.96 6.49
CA ILE A 113 -7.82 8.54 5.13
C ILE A 113 -7.42 7.10 4.82
N GLU A 114 -6.31 6.61 5.38
CA GLU A 114 -5.93 5.21 5.23
C GLU A 114 -7.01 4.28 5.77
N HIS A 115 -7.58 4.61 6.93
CA HIS A 115 -8.65 3.83 7.55
C HIS A 115 -9.94 3.78 6.71
N GLU A 116 -10.14 4.75 5.83
CA GLU A 116 -11.25 4.75 4.89
C GLU A 116 -10.91 4.02 3.59
N MET A 117 -9.68 4.18 3.10
CA MET A 117 -9.24 3.64 1.82
C MET A 117 -9.05 2.12 1.84
N LEU A 118 -8.39 1.62 2.87
CA LEU A 118 -8.01 0.20 2.91
C LEU A 118 -9.21 -0.74 2.91
N PRO A 119 -10.24 -0.55 3.75
CA PRO A 119 -11.44 -1.39 3.70
C PRO A 119 -12.12 -1.36 2.34
N LYS A 120 -12.15 -0.20 1.67
CA LYS A 120 -12.73 -0.06 0.34
C LYS A 120 -11.95 -0.86 -0.69
N ALA A 121 -10.61 -0.80 -0.64
CA ALA A 121 -9.75 -1.55 -1.55
C ALA A 121 -9.89 -3.06 -1.33
N VAL A 122 -9.93 -3.50 -0.08
CA VAL A 122 -10.15 -4.91 0.27
C VAL A 122 -11.45 -5.42 -0.32
N ARG A 123 -12.51 -4.65 -0.18
CA ARG A 123 -13.83 -5.00 -0.72
C ARG A 123 -13.79 -5.18 -2.23
N LEU A 124 -13.16 -4.23 -2.94
CA LEU A 124 -13.03 -4.30 -4.40
C LEU A 124 -12.22 -5.52 -4.82
N LEU A 125 -11.15 -5.84 -4.08
CA LEU A 125 -10.32 -7.00 -4.35
C LEU A 125 -11.11 -8.31 -4.20
N VAL A 126 -11.79 -8.46 -3.08
CA VAL A 126 -12.57 -9.68 -2.75
C VAL A 126 -13.75 -9.86 -3.71
N GLU A 127 -14.37 -8.77 -4.15
CA GLU A 127 -15.48 -8.81 -5.12
C GLU A 127 -15.02 -9.05 -6.55
N GLY A 128 -13.71 -9.15 -6.82
CA GLY A 128 -13.18 -9.37 -8.15
C GLY A 128 -13.34 -8.17 -9.09
N ARG A 129 -13.40 -6.97 -8.54
CA ARG A 129 -13.67 -5.74 -9.29
C ARG A 129 -12.41 -4.97 -9.73
N LEU A 130 -11.23 -5.52 -9.46
CA LEU A 130 -9.95 -4.92 -9.85
C LEU A 130 -9.41 -5.63 -11.08
N LYS A 131 -9.21 -4.89 -12.17
CA LYS A 131 -8.65 -5.42 -13.41
C LYS A 131 -7.31 -4.77 -13.70
N VAL A 132 -6.26 -5.57 -13.74
CA VAL A 132 -4.90 -5.09 -14.01
C VAL A 132 -4.63 -5.11 -15.51
N GLU A 133 -4.27 -3.96 -16.06
CA GLU A 133 -3.87 -3.80 -17.45
C GLU A 133 -2.53 -3.06 -17.51
N GLY A 134 -1.43 -3.79 -17.64
CA GLY A 134 -0.08 -3.23 -17.56
C GLY A 134 0.17 -2.64 -16.18
N ARG A 135 0.45 -1.34 -16.10
CA ARG A 135 0.62 -0.62 -14.81
C ARG A 135 -0.68 -0.03 -14.27
N ARG A 136 -1.75 -0.12 -15.03
CA ARG A 136 -3.02 0.49 -14.63
C ARG A 136 -3.95 -0.54 -14.02
N VAL A 137 -4.63 -0.15 -12.95
CA VAL A 137 -5.69 -0.96 -12.35
C VAL A 137 -7.01 -0.26 -12.62
N LYS A 138 -7.90 -0.96 -13.29
CA LYS A 138 -9.25 -0.48 -13.54
C LYS A 138 -10.20 -1.07 -12.52
N ILE A 139 -11.10 -0.22 -12.02
CA ILE A 139 -12.15 -0.66 -11.11
C ILE A 139 -13.42 -0.85 -11.93
N THR A 140 -13.96 -2.08 -11.94
CA THR A 140 -15.22 -2.37 -12.60
C THR A 140 -16.37 -2.13 -11.64
N GLU A 141 -17.44 -1.53 -12.12
CA GLU A 141 -18.63 -1.26 -11.28
C GLU A 141 -19.54 -2.48 -11.14
N GLU A 142 -19.49 -3.37 -12.12
CA GLU A 142 -20.31 -4.57 -12.14
C GLU A 142 -19.46 -5.82 -12.27
N LEU A 143 -19.93 -6.88 -11.66
CA LEU A 143 -19.37 -8.22 -11.75
C LEU A 143 -19.83 -8.92 -13.03
#